data_03d8cd9a36b1a64787a3a962931a4c69
#
_entry.id   03d8cd9a36b1a64787a3a962931a4c69
#
_cell.length_a   1.000
_cell.length_b   1.000
_cell.length_c   1.000
_cell.angle_alpha   90.00
_cell.angle_beta   90.00
_cell.angle_gamma   90.00
#
_symmetry.space_group_name_H-M   'P 1'
#
loop_
_entity.id
_entity.type
_entity.pdbx_description
1 polymer ?
#
loop_
_entity_poly.entity_id
_entity_poly.type
_entity_poly.pdbx_seq_one_letter_code
_entity_poly.pdbx_strand_id
1 'polypeptide(L)'
;MTGALKSAEFNCGPIVALQNEMRDVSTAGLAMVSGFANGVQGMSLSVQDAKFTLDDTQGPQVESLDALVTLSATDAHGLYSIAQGFVPPLANIKLPANGDAVVINEYIPSPVPLNFDIKMAMKGNHIVIFTGAQSARIANELDAQSVTKNGFVNMAFDIQKILLPLLDTIAATGQLTNEEMAELEALRDQPVGVYFATDITDNGIGLESNVQITKK
;
A
#
# COMPACT_ATOMS: atom_id res chain seq x y z
N MET A 1 17.25 15.35 17.57
CA MET A 1 16.62 14.01 17.58
C MET A 1 17.53 12.92 16.98
N THR A 2 18.11 13.09 15.81
CA THR A 2 18.97 12.09 15.14
C THR A 2 20.26 11.73 15.88
N GLY A 3 20.89 12.68 16.60
CA GLY A 3 22.09 12.42 17.44
C GLY A 3 21.79 11.53 18.65
N ALA A 4 20.64 11.72 19.28
CA ALA A 4 20.22 10.92 20.43
C ALA A 4 19.92 9.47 20.04
N LEU A 5 19.31 9.23 18.86
CA LEU A 5 19.06 7.88 18.34
C LEU A 5 20.35 7.11 18.02
N LYS A 6 21.39 7.80 17.51
CA LYS A 6 22.68 7.18 17.20
C LYS A 6 23.49 6.79 18.44
N SER A 7 23.25 7.46 19.58
CA SER A 7 24.01 7.25 20.84
C SER A 7 23.21 6.47 21.89
N ALA A 8 21.91 6.24 21.70
CA ALA A 8 21.11 5.48 22.65
C ALA A 8 21.48 3.99 22.62
N GLU A 9 21.44 3.34 23.77
CA GLU A 9 21.59 1.89 23.89
C GLU A 9 20.19 1.24 23.82
N PHE A 10 19.99 0.42 22.80
CA PHE A 10 18.74 -0.34 22.62
C PHE A 10 19.01 -1.82 22.86
N ASN A 11 18.09 -2.48 23.57
CA ASN A 11 18.16 -3.92 23.85
C ASN A 11 17.22 -4.76 22.95
N CYS A 12 16.50 -4.13 22.04
CA CYS A 12 15.60 -4.79 21.12
C CYS A 12 16.30 -5.03 19.77
N GLY A 13 16.48 -6.30 19.38
CA GLY A 13 17.22 -6.68 18.18
C GLY A 13 16.83 -5.92 16.90
N PRO A 14 15.55 -5.79 16.54
CA PRO A 14 15.13 -5.01 15.37
C PRO A 14 15.52 -3.52 15.44
N ILE A 15 15.48 -2.91 16.63
CA ILE A 15 15.86 -1.51 16.83
C ILE A 15 17.37 -1.34 16.73
N VAL A 16 18.15 -2.30 17.24
CA VAL A 16 19.62 -2.31 17.10
C VAL A 16 20.03 -2.46 15.64
N ALA A 17 19.36 -3.33 14.88
CA ALA A 17 19.60 -3.48 13.44
C ALA A 17 19.33 -2.17 12.69
N LEU A 18 18.20 -1.54 12.93
CA LEU A 18 17.84 -0.24 12.36
C LEU A 18 18.84 0.85 12.75
N GLN A 19 19.27 0.87 14.02
CA GLN A 19 20.29 1.82 14.50
C GLN A 19 21.63 1.65 13.77
N ASN A 20 22.04 0.41 13.51
CA ASN A 20 23.29 0.13 12.81
C ASN A 20 23.21 0.60 11.34
N GLU A 21 22.12 0.35 10.66
CA GLU A 21 21.88 0.86 9.29
C GLU A 21 21.87 2.40 9.25
N MET A 22 21.25 3.05 10.26
CA MET A 22 21.22 4.51 10.36
C MET A 22 22.58 5.14 10.70
N ARG A 23 23.55 4.40 11.26
CA ARG A 23 24.89 4.94 11.57
C ARG A 23 25.63 5.39 10.31
N ASP A 24 25.46 4.66 9.22
CA ASP A 24 26.14 4.92 7.94
C ASP A 24 25.43 6.00 7.09
N VAL A 25 24.21 6.38 7.48
CA VAL A 25 23.47 7.44 6.80
C VAL A 25 24.03 8.81 7.19
N SER A 26 24.41 9.61 6.19
CA SER A 26 24.92 10.96 6.42
C SER A 26 23.89 11.86 7.11
N THR A 27 24.35 12.84 7.89
CA THR A 27 23.45 13.84 8.51
C THR A 27 22.63 14.61 7.49
N ALA A 28 23.17 14.83 6.30
CA ALA A 28 22.43 15.44 5.17
C ALA A 28 21.31 14.50 4.66
N GLY A 29 21.59 13.19 4.54
CA GLY A 29 20.59 12.20 4.16
C GLY A 29 19.48 12.09 5.21
N LEU A 30 19.81 12.13 6.50
CA LEU A 30 18.80 12.13 7.57
C LEU A 30 17.96 13.41 7.62
N ALA A 31 18.57 14.58 7.38
CA ALA A 31 17.83 15.84 7.29
C ALA A 31 16.86 15.84 6.11
N MET A 32 17.27 15.25 5.00
CA MET A 32 16.44 15.10 3.80
C MET A 32 15.27 14.13 4.05
N VAL A 33 15.53 12.96 4.64
CA VAL A 33 14.47 12.00 5.02
C VAL A 33 13.51 12.63 6.02
N SER A 34 13.99 13.43 6.98
CA SER A 34 13.12 14.11 7.93
C SER A 34 12.30 15.23 7.27
N GLY A 35 12.87 15.96 6.32
CA GLY A 35 12.15 16.95 5.50
C GLY A 35 11.07 16.29 4.64
N PHE A 36 11.40 15.17 4.04
CA PHE A 36 10.45 14.34 3.28
C PHE A 36 9.32 13.82 4.18
N ALA A 37 9.67 13.26 5.34
CA ALA A 37 8.69 12.74 6.30
C ALA A 37 7.78 13.84 6.88
N ASN A 38 8.28 15.06 7.08
CA ASN A 38 7.46 16.18 7.55
C ASN A 38 6.43 16.66 6.50
N GLY A 39 6.68 16.43 5.21
CA GLY A 39 5.73 16.73 4.13
C GLY A 39 4.63 15.69 3.99
N VAL A 40 4.89 14.44 4.36
CA VAL A 40 3.94 13.34 4.28
C VAL A 40 2.91 13.44 5.41
N GLN A 41 1.64 13.41 5.04
CA GLN A 41 0.52 13.46 5.99
C GLN A 41 -0.07 12.08 6.26
N GLY A 42 0.13 11.14 5.35
CA GLY A 42 -0.30 9.77 5.51
C GLY A 42 -0.22 8.95 4.23
N MET A 43 -0.35 7.65 4.40
CA MET A 43 -0.41 6.69 3.32
C MET A 43 -1.59 5.75 3.55
N SER A 44 -2.26 5.36 2.47
CA SER A 44 -3.32 4.34 2.55
C SER A 44 -3.17 3.31 1.45
N LEU A 45 -3.57 2.09 1.77
CA LEU A 45 -3.72 0.99 0.84
C LEU A 45 -5.13 0.42 0.98
N SER A 46 -5.83 0.29 -0.13
CA SER A 46 -7.11 -0.41 -0.17
C SER A 46 -7.15 -1.37 -1.35
N VAL A 47 -7.69 -2.55 -1.15
CA VAL A 47 -7.96 -3.53 -2.20
C VAL A 47 -9.46 -3.73 -2.27
N GLN A 48 -10.02 -3.47 -3.45
CA GLN A 48 -11.46 -3.48 -3.70
C GLN A 48 -11.92 -4.82 -4.27
N ASP A 49 -11.08 -5.42 -5.13
CA ASP A 49 -11.36 -6.70 -5.79
C ASP A 49 -10.05 -7.33 -6.28
N ALA A 50 -10.01 -8.66 -6.33
CA ALA A 50 -8.91 -9.41 -6.90
C ALA A 50 -9.43 -10.71 -7.52
N LYS A 51 -8.88 -11.07 -8.71
CA LYS A 51 -9.15 -12.36 -9.35
C LYS A 51 -7.84 -13.08 -9.58
N PHE A 52 -7.89 -14.37 -9.37
CA PHE A 52 -6.73 -15.25 -9.53
C PHE A 52 -7.04 -16.35 -10.53
N THR A 53 -6.02 -16.76 -11.27
CA THR A 53 -6.02 -17.95 -12.12
C THR A 53 -4.90 -18.87 -11.67
N LEU A 54 -5.04 -20.16 -11.93
CA LEU A 54 -3.97 -21.13 -11.71
C LEU A 54 -3.23 -21.35 -13.01
N ASP A 55 -1.92 -21.20 -12.93
CA ASP A 55 -1.01 -21.72 -13.94
C ASP A 55 -0.37 -23.01 -13.40
N ASP A 56 -0.46 -24.09 -14.17
CA ASP A 56 0.02 -25.43 -13.74
C ASP A 56 1.52 -25.44 -13.43
N THR A 57 2.27 -24.47 -13.93
CA THR A 57 3.73 -24.39 -13.78
C THR A 57 4.18 -23.31 -12.80
N GLN A 58 3.42 -22.23 -12.66
CA GLN A 58 3.80 -21.04 -11.89
C GLN A 58 2.93 -20.84 -10.63
N GLY A 59 1.88 -21.64 -10.48
CA GLY A 59 0.93 -21.51 -9.37
C GLY A 59 -0.07 -20.38 -9.56
N PRO A 60 -0.66 -19.86 -8.46
CA PRO A 60 -1.67 -18.80 -8.54
C PRO A 60 -1.11 -17.52 -9.18
N GLN A 61 -1.80 -17.02 -10.21
CA GLN A 61 -1.49 -15.78 -10.91
C GLN A 61 -2.60 -14.77 -10.67
N VAL A 62 -2.24 -13.49 -10.55
CA VAL A 62 -3.24 -12.40 -10.48
C VAL A 62 -3.74 -12.10 -11.88
N GLU A 63 -5.00 -12.44 -12.17
CA GLU A 63 -5.66 -12.13 -13.43
C GLU A 63 -6.09 -10.66 -13.50
N SER A 64 -6.70 -10.17 -12.43
CA SER A 64 -7.09 -8.78 -12.29
C SER A 64 -7.00 -8.33 -10.83
N LEU A 65 -6.75 -7.04 -10.64
CA LEU A 65 -6.65 -6.40 -9.34
C LEU A 65 -7.34 -5.04 -9.41
N ASP A 66 -8.19 -4.73 -8.44
CA ASP A 66 -8.72 -3.38 -8.22
C ASP A 66 -8.22 -2.89 -6.86
N ALA A 67 -7.17 -2.07 -6.89
CA ALA A 67 -6.47 -1.60 -5.69
C ALA A 67 -6.01 -0.16 -5.85
N LEU A 68 -5.92 0.55 -4.71
CA LEU A 68 -5.49 1.93 -4.61
C LEU A 68 -4.46 2.08 -3.50
N VAL A 69 -3.33 2.66 -3.85
CA VAL A 69 -2.35 3.20 -2.92
C VAL A 69 -2.41 4.72 -3.01
N THR A 70 -2.50 5.37 -1.86
CA THR A 70 -2.49 6.83 -1.77
C THR A 70 -1.37 7.29 -0.86
N LEU A 71 -0.59 8.26 -1.30
CA LEU A 71 0.36 9.00 -0.49
C LEU A 71 -0.11 10.44 -0.43
N SER A 72 -0.48 10.90 0.76
CA SER A 72 -0.98 12.25 1.01
C SER A 72 0.12 13.11 1.59
N ALA A 73 0.25 14.34 1.08
CA ALA A 73 1.29 15.27 1.53
C ALA A 73 0.76 16.70 1.55
N THR A 74 1.40 17.56 2.34
CA THR A 74 1.10 19.00 2.35
C THR A 74 1.38 19.63 0.99
N ASP A 75 2.46 19.17 0.31
CA ASP A 75 2.84 19.53 -1.04
C ASP A 75 3.23 18.26 -1.80
N ALA A 76 2.25 17.62 -2.42
CA ALA A 76 2.47 16.38 -3.15
C ALA A 76 3.33 16.58 -4.41
N HIS A 77 3.25 17.74 -5.06
CA HIS A 77 4.08 18.07 -6.22
C HIS A 77 5.56 18.21 -5.84
N GLY A 78 5.84 18.95 -4.78
CA GLY A 78 7.21 19.10 -4.26
C GLY A 78 7.77 17.76 -3.79
N LEU A 79 6.96 16.96 -3.09
CA LEU A 79 7.33 15.63 -2.65
C LEU A 79 7.68 14.70 -3.83
N TYR A 80 6.85 14.71 -4.88
CA TYR A 80 7.08 13.92 -6.08
C TYR A 80 8.35 14.34 -6.81
N SER A 81 8.58 15.64 -6.95
CA SER A 81 9.80 16.19 -7.58
C SER A 81 11.06 15.79 -6.83
N ILE A 82 11.00 15.76 -5.50
CA ILE A 82 12.10 15.26 -4.66
C ILE A 82 12.28 13.75 -4.89
N ALA A 83 11.20 12.97 -4.85
CA ALA A 83 11.24 11.52 -5.05
C ALA A 83 11.84 11.13 -6.40
N GLN A 84 11.56 11.88 -7.47
CA GLN A 84 12.17 11.66 -8.80
C GLN A 84 13.71 11.76 -8.79
N GLY A 85 14.27 12.55 -7.89
CA GLY A 85 15.73 12.68 -7.74
C GLY A 85 16.40 11.46 -7.09
N PHE A 86 15.65 10.64 -6.35
CA PHE A 86 16.19 9.52 -5.56
C PHE A 86 15.72 8.15 -6.03
N VAL A 87 14.58 8.09 -6.70
CA VAL A 87 13.98 6.83 -7.17
C VAL A 87 14.05 6.81 -8.69
N PRO A 88 15.08 6.15 -9.28
CA PRO A 88 15.34 6.18 -10.72
C PRO A 88 14.11 5.86 -11.59
N PRO A 89 13.25 4.88 -11.26
CA PRO A 89 12.04 4.64 -12.03
C PRO A 89 11.11 5.85 -12.13
N LEU A 90 10.98 6.64 -11.04
CA LEU A 90 10.11 7.82 -11.00
C LEU A 90 10.64 8.98 -11.86
N ALA A 91 11.95 9.06 -12.09
CA ALA A 91 12.56 10.14 -12.87
C ALA A 91 12.01 10.22 -14.31
N ASN A 92 11.58 9.09 -14.85
CA ASN A 92 11.05 8.99 -16.21
C ASN A 92 9.52 9.14 -16.28
N ILE A 93 8.81 9.10 -15.14
CA ILE A 93 7.36 9.23 -15.09
C ILE A 93 7.00 10.71 -15.01
N LYS A 94 6.31 11.22 -16.03
CA LYS A 94 5.81 12.60 -16.06
C LYS A 94 4.32 12.60 -15.80
N LEU A 95 3.93 13.04 -14.62
CA LEU A 95 2.52 13.18 -14.27
C LEU A 95 1.95 14.48 -14.87
N PRO A 96 0.85 14.42 -15.64
CA PRO A 96 0.19 15.59 -16.17
C PRO A 96 -0.36 16.52 -15.08
N ALA A 97 -0.22 17.84 -15.28
CA ALA A 97 -0.69 18.82 -14.31
C ALA A 97 -2.23 18.89 -14.16
N ASN A 98 -2.96 18.35 -15.14
CA ASN A 98 -4.42 18.24 -15.10
C ASN A 98 -4.94 17.03 -14.28
N GLY A 99 -4.04 16.28 -13.65
CA GLY A 99 -4.41 15.12 -12.84
C GLY A 99 -4.74 13.86 -13.64
N ASP A 100 -4.51 13.84 -14.96
CA ASP A 100 -4.68 12.62 -15.76
C ASP A 100 -3.69 11.55 -15.34
N ALA A 101 -4.14 10.31 -15.37
CA ALA A 101 -3.32 9.17 -14.99
C ALA A 101 -2.43 8.69 -16.15
N VAL A 102 -1.21 8.27 -15.82
CA VAL A 102 -0.29 7.62 -16.74
C VAL A 102 -0.11 6.14 -16.37
N VAL A 103 0.03 5.29 -17.38
CA VAL A 103 0.36 3.86 -17.17
C VAL A 103 1.83 3.75 -16.80
N ILE A 104 2.14 2.99 -15.76
CA ILE A 104 3.49 2.88 -15.20
C ILE A 104 4.04 1.45 -15.19
N ASN A 105 3.39 0.50 -15.85
CA ASN A 105 3.81 -0.91 -15.87
C ASN A 105 5.29 -1.10 -16.26
N GLU A 106 5.78 -0.34 -17.24
CA GLU A 106 7.16 -0.43 -17.71
C GLU A 106 8.23 -0.01 -16.69
N TYR A 107 7.81 0.76 -15.66
CA TYR A 107 8.70 1.24 -14.59
C TYR A 107 8.66 0.36 -13.35
N ILE A 108 7.78 -0.64 -13.31
CA ILE A 108 7.60 -1.55 -12.15
C ILE A 108 8.31 -2.86 -12.46
N PRO A 109 9.40 -3.19 -11.74
CA PRO A 109 10.03 -4.49 -11.89
C PRO A 109 9.05 -5.59 -11.43
N SER A 110 8.52 -6.35 -12.38
CA SER A 110 7.66 -7.50 -12.09
C SER A 110 8.30 -8.77 -12.66
N PRO A 111 8.42 -9.83 -11.87
CA PRO A 111 8.93 -11.12 -12.35
C PRO A 111 7.96 -11.82 -13.30
N VAL A 112 6.69 -11.40 -13.30
CA VAL A 112 5.62 -11.95 -14.14
C VAL A 112 4.94 -10.82 -14.91
N PRO A 113 4.60 -11.02 -16.21
CA PRO A 113 3.83 -10.04 -16.96
C PRO A 113 2.48 -9.75 -16.27
N LEU A 114 2.18 -8.46 -16.10
CA LEU A 114 0.89 -8.02 -15.56
C LEU A 114 -0.10 -7.85 -16.72
N ASN A 115 -1.27 -8.46 -16.61
CA ASN A 115 -2.33 -8.41 -17.62
C ASN A 115 -3.28 -7.22 -17.42
N PHE A 116 -2.92 -6.28 -16.55
CA PHE A 116 -3.69 -5.09 -16.22
C PHE A 116 -2.78 -3.86 -16.13
N ASP A 117 -3.37 -2.69 -16.37
CA ASP A 117 -2.66 -1.42 -16.26
C ASP A 117 -2.56 -0.99 -14.79
N ILE A 118 -1.34 -0.70 -14.36
CA ILE A 118 -1.09 0.06 -13.15
C ILE A 118 -0.93 1.51 -13.56
N LYS A 119 -1.70 2.39 -12.94
CA LYS A 119 -1.75 3.82 -13.26
C LYS A 119 -1.30 4.65 -12.08
N MET A 120 -0.66 5.78 -12.39
CA MET A 120 -0.24 6.76 -11.40
C MET A 120 -0.78 8.14 -11.80
N ALA A 121 -1.23 8.91 -10.81
CA ALA A 121 -1.70 10.27 -11.02
C ALA A 121 -1.38 11.16 -9.82
N MET A 122 -1.43 12.47 -10.05
CA MET A 122 -1.47 13.48 -9.01
C MET A 122 -2.91 13.96 -8.86
N LYS A 123 -3.48 13.83 -7.67
CA LYS A 123 -4.86 14.24 -7.36
C LYS A 123 -4.83 15.23 -6.19
N GLY A 124 -4.83 16.51 -6.49
CA GLY A 124 -4.65 17.54 -5.48
C GLY A 124 -3.36 17.33 -4.67
N ASN A 125 -3.49 17.13 -3.37
CA ASN A 125 -2.39 16.83 -2.45
C ASN A 125 -2.13 15.32 -2.26
N HIS A 126 -2.54 14.50 -3.22
CA HIS A 126 -2.38 13.05 -3.18
C HIS A 126 -1.63 12.55 -4.41
N ILE A 127 -0.63 11.72 -4.18
CA ILE A 127 -0.03 10.87 -5.20
C ILE A 127 -0.76 9.54 -5.11
N VAL A 128 -1.37 9.10 -6.21
CA VAL A 128 -2.16 7.87 -6.25
C VAL A 128 -1.57 6.88 -7.24
N ILE A 129 -1.50 5.62 -6.84
CA ILE A 129 -1.19 4.48 -7.72
C ILE A 129 -2.38 3.56 -7.63
N PHE A 130 -2.96 3.21 -8.77
CA PHE A 130 -4.17 2.42 -8.78
C PHE A 130 -4.28 1.51 -10.00
N THR A 131 -5.10 0.50 -9.85
CA THR A 131 -5.56 -0.39 -10.92
C THR A 131 -7.04 -0.67 -10.71
N GLY A 132 -7.77 -0.99 -11.77
CA GLY A 132 -9.20 -1.27 -11.72
C GLY A 132 -10.10 -0.02 -11.77
N ALA A 133 -11.38 -0.25 -11.99
CA ALA A 133 -12.34 0.83 -12.23
C ALA A 133 -12.83 1.50 -10.96
N GLN A 134 -13.01 0.74 -9.88
CA GLN A 134 -13.48 1.28 -8.61
C GLN A 134 -12.41 2.16 -7.96
N SER A 135 -11.16 1.70 -7.96
CA SER A 135 -10.02 2.47 -7.47
C SER A 135 -9.76 3.73 -8.31
N ALA A 136 -9.96 3.66 -9.64
CA ALA A 136 -9.90 4.85 -10.50
C ALA A 136 -10.96 5.90 -10.12
N ARG A 137 -12.18 5.46 -9.80
CA ARG A 137 -13.25 6.37 -9.34
C ARG A 137 -12.87 7.02 -8.00
N ILE A 138 -12.42 6.21 -7.03
CA ILE A 138 -11.99 6.71 -5.72
C ILE A 138 -10.82 7.69 -5.87
N ALA A 139 -9.82 7.37 -6.70
CA ALA A 139 -8.69 8.25 -6.98
C ALA A 139 -9.14 9.62 -7.53
N ASN A 140 -10.16 9.65 -8.41
CA ASN A 140 -10.69 10.91 -8.93
C ASN A 140 -11.44 11.73 -7.87
N GLU A 141 -12.09 11.09 -6.90
CA GLU A 141 -12.77 11.78 -5.81
C GLU A 141 -11.77 12.46 -4.84
N LEU A 142 -10.52 11.95 -4.75
CA LEU A 142 -9.47 12.55 -3.91
C LEU A 142 -9.03 13.93 -4.38
N ASP A 143 -9.20 14.28 -5.66
CA ASP A 143 -8.77 15.57 -6.21
C ASP A 143 -9.43 16.77 -5.51
N ALA A 144 -10.67 16.59 -5.05
CA ALA A 144 -11.44 17.60 -4.32
C ALA A 144 -11.32 17.51 -2.80
N GLN A 145 -10.59 16.51 -2.28
CA GLN A 145 -10.49 16.27 -0.86
C GLN A 145 -9.30 17.00 -0.24
N SER A 146 -9.53 17.61 0.92
CA SER A 146 -8.44 18.13 1.75
C SER A 146 -7.80 17.00 2.55
N VAL A 147 -6.49 17.06 2.68
CA VAL A 147 -5.75 16.10 3.52
C VAL A 147 -6.14 16.30 4.98
N THR A 148 -6.60 15.24 5.62
CA THR A 148 -6.91 15.20 7.06
C THR A 148 -6.04 14.15 7.73
N LYS A 149 -5.54 14.46 8.93
CA LYS A 149 -4.80 13.47 9.72
C LYS A 149 -5.79 12.44 10.28
N ASN A 150 -5.67 11.20 9.82
CA ASN A 150 -6.45 10.05 10.32
C ASN A 150 -5.57 8.80 10.48
N GLY A 151 -4.32 8.99 10.82
CA GLY A 151 -3.29 7.97 10.92
C GLY A 151 -2.22 8.12 9.84
N PHE A 152 -0.99 7.71 10.15
CA PHE A 152 0.14 7.78 9.21
C PHE A 152 0.04 6.73 8.11
N VAL A 153 -0.37 5.50 8.46
CA VAL A 153 -0.64 4.42 7.50
C VAL A 153 -1.99 3.83 7.80
N ASN A 154 -2.83 3.74 6.77
CA ASN A 154 -4.14 3.11 6.84
C ASN A 154 -4.24 2.00 5.80
N MET A 155 -4.70 0.83 6.21
CA MET A 155 -4.95 -0.31 5.32
C MET A 155 -6.34 -0.85 5.57
N ALA A 156 -7.10 -1.07 4.51
CA ALA A 156 -8.42 -1.66 4.57
C ALA A 156 -8.56 -2.80 3.55
N PHE A 157 -9.02 -3.93 4.02
CA PHE A 157 -9.20 -5.13 3.20
C PHE A 157 -10.57 -5.75 3.46
N ASP A 158 -11.22 -6.14 2.39
CA ASP A 158 -12.34 -7.07 2.42
C ASP A 158 -11.80 -8.47 2.18
N ILE A 159 -11.75 -9.28 3.24
CA ILE A 159 -11.16 -10.62 3.18
C ILE A 159 -11.89 -11.50 2.16
N GLN A 160 -13.22 -11.37 2.06
CA GLN A 160 -13.97 -12.15 1.08
C GLN A 160 -13.57 -11.83 -0.35
N LYS A 161 -13.34 -10.55 -0.68
CA LYS A 161 -12.97 -10.14 -2.03
C LYS A 161 -11.53 -10.49 -2.43
N ILE A 162 -10.66 -10.71 -1.45
CA ILE A 162 -9.25 -11.01 -1.69
C ILE A 162 -8.96 -12.50 -1.50
N LEU A 163 -9.36 -13.03 -0.34
CA LEU A 163 -8.96 -14.38 0.07
C LEU A 163 -9.84 -15.45 -0.59
N LEU A 164 -11.16 -15.25 -0.68
CA LEU A 164 -12.02 -16.27 -1.26
C LEU A 164 -11.70 -16.58 -2.73
N PRO A 165 -11.47 -15.61 -3.63
CA PRO A 165 -11.09 -15.91 -5.00
C PRO A 165 -9.79 -16.72 -5.11
N LEU A 166 -8.83 -16.44 -4.21
CA LEU A 166 -7.59 -17.21 -4.13
C LEU A 166 -7.85 -18.65 -3.65
N LEU A 167 -8.62 -18.81 -2.58
CA LEU A 167 -8.97 -20.12 -2.04
C LEU A 167 -9.83 -20.94 -3.00
N ASP A 168 -10.75 -20.30 -3.73
CA ASP A 168 -11.53 -20.94 -4.78
C ASP A 168 -10.65 -21.48 -5.89
N THR A 169 -9.64 -20.70 -6.26
CA THR A 169 -8.65 -21.08 -7.26
C THR A 169 -7.86 -22.33 -6.79
N ILE A 170 -7.45 -22.36 -5.51
CA ILE A 170 -6.77 -23.50 -4.92
C ILE A 170 -7.74 -24.70 -4.78
N ALA A 171 -8.98 -24.49 -4.34
CA ALA A 171 -9.98 -25.54 -4.24
C ALA A 171 -10.24 -26.26 -5.57
N ALA A 172 -10.20 -25.52 -6.68
CA ALA A 172 -10.35 -26.08 -8.02
C ALA A 172 -9.26 -27.09 -8.40
N THR A 173 -8.11 -27.08 -7.71
CA THR A 173 -7.05 -28.09 -7.91
C THR A 173 -7.38 -29.45 -7.30
N GLY A 174 -8.40 -29.53 -6.43
CA GLY A 174 -8.72 -30.73 -5.67
C GLY A 174 -7.70 -31.06 -4.54
N GLN A 175 -6.85 -30.10 -4.17
CA GLN A 175 -5.85 -30.26 -3.13
C GLN A 175 -6.42 -30.06 -1.71
N LEU A 176 -7.60 -29.44 -1.59
CA LEU A 176 -8.25 -29.21 -0.30
C LEU A 176 -8.97 -30.49 0.18
N THR A 177 -8.85 -30.74 1.46
CA THR A 177 -9.62 -31.79 2.16
C THR A 177 -11.09 -31.39 2.32
N ASN A 178 -11.94 -32.33 2.66
CA ASN A 178 -13.36 -32.06 2.94
C ASN A 178 -13.54 -31.11 4.14
N GLU A 179 -12.64 -31.14 5.12
CA GLU A 179 -12.66 -30.26 6.29
C GLU A 179 -12.32 -28.83 5.89
N GLU A 180 -11.24 -28.62 5.13
CA GLU A 180 -10.84 -27.32 4.60
C GLU A 180 -11.90 -26.72 3.66
N MET A 181 -12.57 -27.56 2.87
CA MET A 181 -13.70 -27.12 2.05
C MET A 181 -14.89 -26.64 2.89
N ALA A 182 -15.19 -27.30 4.00
CA ALA A 182 -16.25 -26.88 4.91
C ALA A 182 -15.91 -25.54 5.61
N GLU A 183 -14.64 -25.34 5.98
CA GLU A 183 -14.16 -24.07 6.53
C GLU A 183 -14.25 -22.95 5.50
N LEU A 184 -13.90 -23.21 4.25
CA LEU A 184 -14.03 -22.26 3.14
C LEU A 184 -15.48 -21.81 2.93
N GLU A 185 -16.42 -22.77 2.95
CA GLU A 185 -17.86 -22.45 2.85
C GLU A 185 -18.34 -21.60 4.04
N ALA A 186 -17.85 -21.86 5.25
CA ALA A 186 -18.18 -21.05 6.42
C ALA A 186 -17.67 -19.60 6.30
N LEU A 187 -16.50 -19.38 5.66
CA LEU A 187 -15.96 -18.05 5.39
C LEU A 187 -16.81 -17.27 4.38
N ARG A 188 -17.45 -17.93 3.41
CA ARG A 188 -18.32 -17.30 2.40
C ARG A 188 -19.53 -16.61 3.04
N ASP A 189 -20.03 -17.14 4.14
CA ASP A 189 -21.22 -16.62 4.81
C ASP A 189 -20.93 -15.48 5.79
N GLN A 190 -19.65 -15.22 6.08
CA GLN A 190 -19.23 -14.20 7.04
C GLN A 190 -18.39 -13.11 6.38
N PRO A 191 -18.99 -12.02 5.89
CA PRO A 191 -18.23 -10.89 5.39
C PRO A 191 -17.33 -10.31 6.49
N VAL A 192 -16.03 -10.38 6.27
CA VAL A 192 -15.01 -9.90 7.20
C VAL A 192 -14.23 -8.78 6.56
N GLY A 193 -14.42 -7.57 7.07
CA GLY A 193 -13.58 -6.41 6.79
C GLY A 193 -12.50 -6.27 7.84
N VAL A 194 -11.28 -5.99 7.41
CA VAL A 194 -10.16 -5.73 8.31
C VAL A 194 -9.60 -4.34 8.01
N TYR A 195 -9.45 -3.56 9.06
CA TYR A 195 -8.85 -2.23 9.01
C TYR A 195 -7.66 -2.17 9.96
N PHE A 196 -6.57 -1.63 9.49
CA PHE A 196 -5.38 -1.32 10.29
C PHE A 196 -5.03 0.15 10.12
N ALA A 197 -4.74 0.81 11.23
CA ALA A 197 -4.16 2.13 11.23
C ALA A 197 -2.90 2.16 12.11
N THR A 198 -1.89 2.86 11.63
CA THR A 198 -0.69 3.18 12.40
C THR A 198 -0.56 4.69 12.44
N ASP A 199 -0.36 5.25 13.60
CA ASP A 199 -0.09 6.68 13.76
C ASP A 199 1.22 6.90 14.52
N ILE A 200 1.88 8.01 14.22
CA ILE A 200 3.10 8.46 14.89
C ILE A 200 2.78 9.77 15.59
N THR A 201 2.80 9.73 16.91
CA THR A 201 2.49 10.87 17.77
C THR A 201 3.70 11.25 18.61
N ASP A 202 3.62 12.38 19.32
CA ASP A 202 4.66 12.80 20.26
C ASP A 202 4.86 11.80 21.42
N ASN A 203 3.84 10.95 21.66
CA ASN A 203 3.86 9.92 22.73
C ASN A 203 4.34 8.55 22.24
N GLY A 204 4.61 8.38 20.93
CA GLY A 204 5.08 7.14 20.34
C GLY A 204 4.28 6.69 19.13
N ILE A 205 4.38 5.39 18.83
CA ILE A 205 3.67 4.75 17.71
C ILE A 205 2.38 4.13 18.25
N GLY A 206 1.24 4.61 17.74
CA GLY A 206 -0.08 4.02 17.96
C GLY A 206 -0.39 2.99 16.88
N LEU A 207 -0.97 1.85 17.28
CA LEU A 207 -1.51 0.83 16.37
C LEU A 207 -2.98 0.63 16.70
N GLU A 208 -3.83 0.73 15.70
CA GLU A 208 -5.24 0.41 15.78
C GLU A 208 -5.55 -0.71 14.78
N SER A 209 -6.28 -1.71 15.24
CA SER A 209 -6.84 -2.75 14.38
C SER A 209 -8.31 -2.92 14.66
N ASN A 210 -9.11 -2.99 13.61
CA ASN A 210 -10.55 -3.21 13.70
C ASN A 210 -10.93 -4.33 12.73
N VAL A 211 -11.63 -5.33 13.26
CA VAL A 211 -12.20 -6.41 12.47
C VAL A 211 -13.70 -6.29 12.52
N GLN A 212 -14.32 -6.04 11.38
CA GLN A 212 -15.76 -5.94 11.25
C GLN A 212 -16.31 -7.22 10.64
N ILE A 213 -17.15 -7.91 11.38
CA ILE A 213 -17.90 -9.08 10.89
C ILE A 213 -19.33 -8.61 10.69
N THR A 214 -19.76 -8.53 9.45
CA THR A 214 -21.15 -8.16 9.14
C THR A 214 -21.98 -9.43 9.09
N LYS A 215 -22.88 -9.61 10.05
CA LYS A 215 -23.89 -10.68 9.97
C LYS A 215 -24.90 -10.32 8.90
N LYS A 216 -25.12 -11.23 7.96
CA LYS A 216 -26.24 -11.15 7.03
C LYS A 216 -27.58 -11.39 7.75
#